data_e06cecca3e93c1002788562f61df0722
#
_entry.id   e06cecca3e93c1002788562f61df0722
#
_cell.length_a   1.000
_cell.length_b   1.000
_cell.length_c   1.000
_cell.angle_alpha   90.00
_cell.angle_beta   90.00
_cell.angle_gamma   90.00
#
_symmetry.space_group_name_H-M   'P 1'
#
loop_
_entity.id
_entity.type
_entity.pdbx_description
1 polymer ?
#
loop_
_entity_poly.entity_id
_entity_poly.type
_entity_poly.pdbx_seq_one_letter_code
_entity_poly.pdbx_strand_id
1 'polypeptide(L)'
;LEKPLNSIAKKAEKIELIEIKGLNVLKFRERNIFDEHDHDDHAKKEDSHDDHAKKEDGHDDHDEHEGHGHGEYDPHVWLDPINAKVILKEMTEHLIENDSKNASTYKSNLDKALKDIDKLTMDVMTELNESTSSIVFHDAYQYFEKRFNVKILGAFTVNTDVMPGAEQLSEIREIIEHDKVKCIFSEPQFNPDIIKVVAKDMNIKTGVVDPLGATLNPGKDLYFDLIRNMSVSFKGC
;
A
#
# COMPACT_ATOMS: atom_id res chain seq x y z
N LEU A 1 10.63 14.06 -2.50
CA LEU A 1 12.08 13.75 -2.24
C LEU A 1 13.01 14.11 -3.40
N GLU A 2 12.55 14.28 -4.62
CA GLU A 2 13.38 14.51 -5.82
C GLU A 2 14.32 15.72 -5.68
N LYS A 3 13.78 16.89 -5.29
CA LYS A 3 14.60 18.13 -5.12
C LYS A 3 15.75 17.97 -4.13
N PRO A 4 15.54 17.44 -2.89
CA PRO A 4 16.65 17.15 -1.97
C PRO A 4 17.67 16.17 -2.56
N LEU A 5 17.22 15.07 -3.16
CA LEU A 5 18.13 14.08 -3.75
C LEU A 5 18.97 14.67 -4.87
N ASN A 6 18.38 15.47 -5.74
CA ASN A 6 19.09 16.15 -6.81
C ASN A 6 20.12 17.17 -6.28
N SER A 7 19.92 17.71 -5.11
CA SER A 7 20.84 18.65 -4.46
C SER A 7 22.04 17.97 -3.79
N ILE A 8 21.79 16.91 -2.99
CA ILE A 8 22.80 16.27 -2.12
C ILE A 8 23.45 15.04 -2.74
N ALA A 9 22.75 14.34 -3.62
CA ALA A 9 23.18 13.09 -4.23
C ALA A 9 23.39 13.22 -5.75
N LYS A 10 24.02 14.31 -6.19
CA LYS A 10 24.19 14.66 -7.63
C LYS A 10 24.86 13.59 -8.49
N LYS A 11 25.72 12.78 -7.89
CA LYS A 11 26.50 11.74 -8.58
C LYS A 11 26.00 10.33 -8.28
N ALA A 12 25.02 10.19 -7.40
CA ALA A 12 24.46 8.89 -7.08
C ALA A 12 23.49 8.46 -8.18
N GLU A 13 23.55 7.21 -8.55
CA GLU A 13 22.53 6.58 -9.36
C GLU A 13 21.25 6.50 -8.56
N LYS A 14 20.12 6.79 -9.20
CA LYS A 14 18.80 6.83 -8.58
C LYS A 14 17.92 5.82 -9.28
N ILE A 15 17.35 4.92 -8.51
CA ILE A 15 16.43 3.90 -8.99
C ILE A 15 15.07 4.21 -8.40
N GLU A 16 14.09 4.50 -9.24
CA GLU A 16 12.71 4.63 -8.84
C GLU A 16 12.09 3.23 -8.81
N LEU A 17 11.79 2.74 -7.60
CA LEU A 17 11.35 1.34 -7.44
C LEU A 17 10.11 1.02 -8.27
N ILE A 18 9.18 1.96 -8.40
CA ILE A 18 7.93 1.76 -9.15
C ILE A 18 8.14 1.59 -10.66
N GLU A 19 9.28 2.06 -11.19
CA GLU A 19 9.64 1.97 -12.61
C GLU A 19 10.41 0.69 -12.95
N ILE A 20 10.79 -0.11 -11.94
CA ILE A 20 11.54 -1.35 -12.16
C ILE A 20 10.69 -2.32 -13.00
N LYS A 21 11.25 -2.77 -14.11
CA LYS A 21 10.56 -3.69 -15.01
C LYS A 21 10.28 -5.03 -14.34
N GLY A 22 9.03 -5.45 -14.41
CA GLY A 22 8.57 -6.73 -13.86
C GLY A 22 7.99 -6.64 -12.46
N LEU A 23 7.90 -5.43 -11.87
CA LEU A 23 7.07 -5.20 -10.70
C LEU A 23 5.59 -5.35 -11.03
N ASN A 24 4.84 -5.92 -10.10
CA ASN A 24 3.39 -5.80 -10.08
C ASN A 24 3.05 -4.47 -9.42
N VAL A 25 2.55 -3.51 -10.19
CA VAL A 25 2.24 -2.16 -9.72
C VAL A 25 0.72 -1.98 -9.68
N LEU A 26 0.20 -1.52 -8.55
CA LEU A 26 -1.22 -1.28 -8.33
C LEU A 26 -1.51 0.22 -8.39
N LYS A 27 -2.70 0.60 -8.81
CA LYS A 27 -3.19 1.97 -8.71
C LYS A 27 -3.62 2.29 -7.29
N PHE A 28 -3.55 3.56 -6.90
CA PHE A 28 -4.17 4.01 -5.68
C PHE A 28 -5.68 3.72 -5.69
N ARG A 29 -6.23 3.43 -4.53
CA ARG A 29 -7.67 3.46 -4.33
C ARG A 29 -8.13 4.91 -4.16
N GLU A 30 -9.28 5.24 -4.77
CA GLU A 30 -9.81 6.60 -4.75
C GLU A 30 -10.72 6.85 -3.53
N ARG A 31 -11.20 5.78 -2.89
CA ARG A 31 -12.14 5.83 -1.78
C ARG A 31 -11.56 5.22 -0.52
N ASN A 32 -12.01 5.72 0.63
CA ASN A 32 -11.64 5.18 1.94
C ASN A 32 -12.33 3.85 2.25
N ILE A 33 -13.44 3.56 1.59
CA ILE A 33 -14.17 2.31 1.69
C ILE A 33 -13.89 1.50 0.44
N PHE A 34 -13.51 0.24 0.63
CA PHE A 34 -13.09 -0.65 -0.45
C PHE A 34 -14.26 -1.57 -0.79
N ASP A 35 -14.95 -1.27 -1.90
CA ASP A 35 -16.07 -2.10 -2.37
C ASP A 35 -15.55 -3.48 -2.82
N GLU A 36 -16.26 -4.56 -2.44
CA GLU A 36 -15.95 -5.92 -2.91
C GLU A 36 -16.23 -6.11 -4.43
N HIS A 37 -16.72 -5.07 -5.12
CA HIS A 37 -17.20 -5.10 -6.50
C HIS A 37 -16.42 -4.18 -7.45
N ASP A 38 -15.10 -4.15 -7.37
CA ASP A 38 -14.31 -3.68 -8.52
C ASP A 38 -14.32 -4.78 -9.61
N HIS A 39 -15.43 -4.84 -10.33
CA HIS A 39 -15.47 -5.51 -11.62
C HIS A 39 -14.69 -4.66 -12.63
N ASP A 40 -13.44 -5.01 -12.88
CA ASP A 40 -12.78 -4.75 -14.16
C ASP A 40 -13.66 -5.36 -15.26
N ASP A 41 -14.56 -4.56 -15.84
CA ASP A 41 -15.06 -4.69 -17.20
C ASP A 41 -16.20 -3.69 -17.45
N HIS A 42 -15.87 -2.49 -17.90
CA HIS A 42 -16.76 -1.77 -18.80
C HIS A 42 -16.04 -1.51 -20.11
N ALA A 43 -16.01 -2.57 -20.94
CA ALA A 43 -15.88 -2.43 -22.38
C ALA A 43 -16.92 -1.44 -22.88
N LYS A 44 -16.45 -0.40 -23.56
CA LYS A 44 -17.25 0.60 -24.28
C LYS A 44 -18.33 -0.07 -25.12
N LYS A 45 -19.58 0.23 -24.82
CA LYS A 45 -20.65 0.19 -25.81
C LYS A 45 -20.83 1.60 -26.33
N GLU A 46 -20.45 1.79 -27.57
CA GLU A 46 -20.88 2.91 -28.40
C GLU A 46 -22.37 2.71 -28.69
N ASP A 47 -23.19 3.64 -28.23
CA ASP A 47 -24.52 3.86 -28.79
C ASP A 47 -24.63 5.32 -29.18
N SER A 48 -24.72 5.48 -30.49
CA SER A 48 -25.03 6.68 -31.20
C SER A 48 -26.47 7.12 -30.95
N HIS A 49 -26.71 8.39 -30.58
CA HIS A 49 -27.92 9.11 -30.94
C HIS A 49 -27.67 10.62 -31.09
N ASP A 50 -28.17 11.09 -32.23
CA ASP A 50 -28.11 12.42 -32.79
C ASP A 50 -28.87 13.53 -32.02
N ASP A 51 -28.36 14.74 -32.27
CA ASP A 51 -29.07 16.04 -32.34
C ASP A 51 -29.90 16.56 -31.16
N HIS A 52 -29.46 17.70 -30.60
CA HIS A 52 -30.15 18.98 -30.70
C HIS A 52 -29.34 20.16 -30.11
N ALA A 53 -29.52 21.29 -30.82
CA ALA A 53 -28.76 22.53 -30.81
C ALA A 53 -28.91 23.44 -29.58
N LYS A 54 -27.83 24.22 -29.33
CA LYS A 54 -27.70 25.62 -28.87
C LYS A 54 -28.40 26.08 -27.59
N LYS A 55 -27.58 26.49 -26.61
CA LYS A 55 -27.49 27.92 -26.19
C LYS A 55 -26.22 28.15 -25.39
N GLU A 56 -25.53 29.23 -25.77
CA GLU A 56 -24.41 29.87 -25.07
C GLU A 56 -24.92 30.49 -23.77
N ASP A 57 -24.17 30.34 -22.68
CA ASP A 57 -23.89 31.40 -21.71
C ASP A 57 -22.68 30.96 -20.89
N GLY A 58 -21.61 31.75 -20.93
CA GLY A 58 -20.37 31.52 -20.24
C GLY A 58 -20.46 31.85 -18.75
N HIS A 59 -19.83 31.03 -17.94
CA HIS A 59 -19.18 31.43 -16.72
C HIS A 59 -17.91 30.60 -16.58
N ASP A 60 -16.78 31.25 -16.89
CA ASP A 60 -15.46 30.87 -16.44
C ASP A 60 -15.39 31.04 -14.92
N ASP A 61 -15.25 29.99 -14.21
CA ASP A 61 -14.56 29.95 -12.93
C ASP A 61 -14.05 28.50 -12.74
N HIS A 62 -12.96 28.21 -13.43
CA HIS A 62 -12.13 27.03 -13.10
C HIS A 62 -11.26 27.41 -11.90
N ASP A 63 -11.74 27.14 -10.70
CA ASP A 63 -10.88 26.92 -9.56
C ASP A 63 -10.00 25.72 -9.93
N GLU A 64 -8.79 26.03 -10.41
CA GLU A 64 -7.69 25.08 -10.47
C GLU A 64 -7.35 24.66 -9.04
N HIS A 65 -8.06 23.67 -8.50
CA HIS A 65 -7.53 22.87 -7.43
C HIS A 65 -6.29 22.17 -8.00
N GLU A 66 -5.12 22.79 -7.79
CA GLU A 66 -3.84 22.10 -7.84
C GLU A 66 -3.90 20.96 -6.83
N GLY A 67 -4.49 19.83 -7.23
CA GLY A 67 -4.37 18.58 -6.54
C GLY A 67 -2.89 18.26 -6.49
N HIS A 68 -2.31 18.31 -5.30
CA HIS A 68 -0.97 17.77 -5.06
C HIS A 68 -0.98 16.34 -5.56
N GLY A 69 -0.35 16.12 -6.74
CA GLY A 69 -0.40 14.85 -7.44
C GLY A 69 0.29 13.77 -6.61
N HIS A 70 -0.52 13.01 -5.88
CA HIS A 70 -0.15 11.66 -5.55
C HIS A 70 0.00 10.94 -6.89
N GLY A 71 1.12 10.22 -7.11
CA GLY A 71 1.33 9.48 -8.34
C GLY A 71 0.13 8.56 -8.63
N GLU A 72 -0.06 8.17 -9.88
CA GLU A 72 -1.18 7.28 -10.29
C GLU A 72 -1.13 5.92 -9.56
N TYR A 73 0.02 5.52 -9.04
CA TYR A 73 0.29 4.19 -8.52
C TYR A 73 0.63 4.20 -7.03
N ASP A 74 0.17 3.16 -6.34
CA ASP A 74 0.48 2.88 -4.94
C ASP A 74 1.97 2.55 -4.76
N PRO A 75 2.72 3.37 -3.99
CA PRO A 75 4.16 3.20 -3.84
C PRO A 75 4.57 2.06 -2.89
N HIS A 76 3.65 1.42 -2.16
CA HIS A 76 3.94 0.42 -1.12
C HIS A 76 4.35 -0.95 -1.70
N VAL A 77 5.03 -0.94 -2.85
CA VAL A 77 5.41 -2.12 -3.65
C VAL A 77 6.20 -3.17 -2.88
N TRP A 78 6.96 -2.77 -1.85
CA TRP A 78 7.78 -3.68 -1.02
C TRP A 78 6.97 -4.61 -0.14
N LEU A 79 5.67 -4.34 0.07
CA LEU A 79 4.80 -5.18 0.89
C LEU A 79 4.33 -6.46 0.17
N ASP A 80 4.63 -6.59 -1.12
CA ASP A 80 4.57 -7.88 -1.82
C ASP A 80 5.98 -8.51 -1.86
N PRO A 81 6.21 -9.68 -1.22
CA PRO A 81 7.50 -10.38 -1.30
C PRO A 81 7.94 -10.73 -2.73
N ILE A 82 7.02 -10.87 -3.68
CA ILE A 82 7.39 -11.10 -5.08
C ILE A 82 7.99 -9.83 -5.69
N ASN A 83 7.43 -8.67 -5.41
CA ASN A 83 8.02 -7.40 -5.79
C ASN A 83 9.39 -7.20 -5.14
N ALA A 84 9.53 -7.55 -3.86
CA ALA A 84 10.82 -7.47 -3.16
C ALA A 84 11.91 -8.31 -3.86
N LYS A 85 11.56 -9.48 -4.40
CA LYS A 85 12.49 -10.30 -5.19
C LYS A 85 12.92 -9.61 -6.49
N VAL A 86 12.01 -8.89 -7.16
CA VAL A 86 12.33 -8.12 -8.38
C VAL A 86 13.26 -6.96 -8.03
N ILE A 87 12.94 -6.21 -6.96
CA ILE A 87 13.77 -5.11 -6.46
C ILE A 87 15.19 -5.61 -6.11
N LEU A 88 15.32 -6.74 -5.42
CA LEU A 88 16.63 -7.30 -5.08
C LEU A 88 17.45 -7.69 -6.30
N LYS A 89 16.83 -8.18 -7.37
CA LYS A 89 17.56 -8.50 -8.63
C LYS A 89 18.11 -7.22 -9.25
N GLU A 90 17.27 -6.21 -9.40
CA GLU A 90 17.67 -4.91 -9.94
C GLU A 90 18.83 -4.29 -9.13
N MET A 91 18.66 -4.23 -7.79
CA MET A 91 19.74 -3.74 -6.92
C MET A 91 21.04 -4.54 -7.08
N THR A 92 20.94 -5.86 -7.27
CA THR A 92 22.12 -6.72 -7.45
C THR A 92 22.83 -6.43 -8.76
N GLU A 93 22.09 -6.18 -9.86
CA GLU A 93 22.66 -5.80 -11.15
C GLU A 93 23.41 -4.49 -11.04
N HIS A 94 22.83 -3.45 -10.46
CA HIS A 94 23.51 -2.18 -10.22
C HIS A 94 24.74 -2.29 -9.31
N LEU A 95 24.70 -3.13 -8.26
CA LEU A 95 25.85 -3.39 -7.41
C LEU A 95 26.98 -4.04 -8.20
N ILE A 96 26.69 -4.98 -9.10
CA ILE A 96 27.68 -5.67 -9.93
C ILE A 96 28.30 -4.71 -10.95
N GLU A 97 27.50 -3.83 -11.55
CA GLU A 97 27.98 -2.80 -12.47
C GLU A 97 28.97 -1.85 -11.80
N ASN A 98 28.65 -1.40 -10.59
CA ASN A 98 29.47 -0.46 -9.84
C ASN A 98 30.66 -1.11 -9.12
N ASP A 99 30.58 -2.41 -8.79
CA ASP A 99 31.62 -3.18 -8.10
C ASP A 99 31.73 -4.62 -8.62
N SER A 100 32.20 -4.75 -9.83
CA SER A 100 32.32 -6.04 -10.52
C SER A 100 33.26 -7.03 -9.81
N LYS A 101 34.21 -6.55 -8.99
CA LYS A 101 35.11 -7.40 -8.22
C LYS A 101 34.38 -8.29 -7.21
N ASN A 102 33.27 -7.82 -6.68
CA ASN A 102 32.45 -8.53 -5.71
C ASN A 102 31.21 -9.20 -6.34
N ALA A 103 31.12 -9.27 -7.67
CA ALA A 103 29.97 -9.81 -8.39
C ALA A 103 29.53 -11.21 -7.93
N SER A 104 30.48 -12.12 -7.63
CA SER A 104 30.17 -13.46 -7.15
C SER A 104 29.50 -13.45 -5.78
N THR A 105 29.94 -12.55 -4.90
CA THR A 105 29.37 -12.38 -3.56
C THR A 105 27.94 -11.82 -3.66
N TYR A 106 27.72 -10.80 -4.51
CA TYR A 106 26.39 -10.23 -4.71
C TYR A 106 25.41 -11.27 -5.26
N LYS A 107 25.80 -12.06 -6.26
CA LYS A 107 24.98 -13.16 -6.79
C LYS A 107 24.66 -14.22 -5.74
N SER A 108 25.65 -14.64 -4.95
CA SER A 108 25.44 -15.62 -3.88
C SER A 108 24.48 -15.09 -2.82
N ASN A 109 24.60 -13.82 -2.44
CA ASN A 109 23.69 -13.18 -1.49
C ASN A 109 22.26 -13.06 -2.07
N LEU A 110 22.12 -12.70 -3.34
CA LEU A 110 20.83 -12.68 -4.02
C LEU A 110 20.17 -14.05 -4.01
N ASP A 111 20.88 -15.11 -4.43
CA ASP A 111 20.33 -16.47 -4.48
C ASP A 111 19.82 -16.92 -3.10
N LYS A 112 20.57 -16.57 -2.04
CA LYS A 112 20.14 -16.86 -0.66
C LYS A 112 18.90 -16.06 -0.30
N ALA A 113 18.89 -14.75 -0.53
CA ALA A 113 17.78 -13.87 -0.18
C ALA A 113 16.49 -14.27 -0.91
N LEU A 114 16.56 -14.66 -2.19
CA LEU A 114 15.41 -15.13 -2.96
C LEU A 114 14.78 -16.37 -2.34
N LYS A 115 15.61 -17.35 -1.89
CA LYS A 115 15.12 -18.56 -1.23
C LYS A 115 14.50 -18.25 0.15
N ASP A 116 15.13 -17.35 0.91
CA ASP A 116 14.64 -16.94 2.22
C ASP A 116 13.28 -16.21 2.08
N ILE A 117 13.10 -15.38 1.03
CA ILE A 117 11.82 -14.72 0.74
C ILE A 117 10.76 -15.73 0.27
N ASP A 118 11.12 -16.72 -0.54
CA ASP A 118 10.17 -17.78 -0.91
C ASP A 118 9.65 -18.53 0.30
N LYS A 119 10.57 -18.87 1.23
CA LYS A 119 10.20 -19.51 2.50
C LYS A 119 9.29 -18.61 3.34
N LEU A 120 9.65 -17.33 3.51
CA LEU A 120 8.84 -16.36 4.23
C LEU A 120 7.42 -16.29 3.65
N THR A 121 7.31 -16.20 2.33
CA THR A 121 6.02 -16.12 1.64
C THR A 121 5.14 -17.34 1.93
N MET A 122 5.71 -18.54 1.87
CA MET A 122 4.98 -19.77 2.20
C MET A 122 4.58 -19.85 3.67
N ASP A 123 5.48 -19.47 4.58
CA ASP A 123 5.21 -19.45 6.02
C ASP A 123 4.01 -18.51 6.32
N VAL A 124 4.02 -17.29 5.78
CA VAL A 124 2.96 -16.29 5.98
C VAL A 124 1.65 -16.72 5.33
N MET A 125 1.66 -17.28 4.12
CA MET A 125 0.45 -17.84 3.49
C MET A 125 -0.19 -18.93 4.35
N THR A 126 0.62 -19.75 5.00
CA THR A 126 0.12 -20.80 5.90
C THR A 126 -0.48 -20.21 7.17
N GLU A 127 0.11 -19.14 7.68
CA GLU A 127 -0.36 -18.48 8.91
C GLU A 127 -1.65 -17.69 8.73
N LEU A 128 -1.87 -17.09 7.54
CA LEU A 128 -3.01 -16.24 7.19
C LEU A 128 -4.11 -16.98 6.41
N ASN A 129 -4.22 -18.31 6.56
CA ASN A 129 -5.23 -19.11 5.87
C ASN A 129 -6.68 -18.72 6.23
N GLU A 130 -6.90 -18.05 7.34
CA GLU A 130 -8.19 -17.49 7.77
C GLU A 130 -7.97 -16.02 8.14
N SER A 131 -8.33 -15.09 7.26
CA SER A 131 -8.28 -13.67 7.56
C SER A 131 -9.66 -13.15 7.98
N THR A 132 -9.68 -12.33 9.01
CA THR A 132 -10.87 -11.58 9.44
C THR A 132 -10.91 -10.21 8.78
N SER A 133 -12.13 -9.65 8.63
CA SER A 133 -12.29 -8.32 8.07
C SER A 133 -11.72 -7.25 9.01
N SER A 134 -10.97 -6.31 8.45
CA SER A 134 -10.33 -5.23 9.20
C SER A 134 -10.45 -3.87 8.50
N ILE A 135 -10.24 -2.80 9.27
CA ILE A 135 -10.05 -1.43 8.81
C ILE A 135 -8.64 -1.02 9.22
N VAL A 136 -7.94 -0.28 8.37
CA VAL A 136 -6.57 0.22 8.63
C VAL A 136 -6.55 1.74 8.76
N PHE A 137 -5.47 2.30 9.29
CA PHE A 137 -5.36 3.76 9.41
C PHE A 137 -5.20 4.41 8.03
N HIS A 138 -4.22 3.98 7.22
CA HIS A 138 -4.10 4.46 5.84
C HIS A 138 -4.00 3.31 4.85
N ASP A 139 -4.28 3.58 3.57
CA ASP A 139 -4.29 2.57 2.51
C ASP A 139 -2.87 2.26 2.01
N ALA A 140 -2.12 1.48 2.80
CA ALA A 140 -0.77 1.05 2.46
C ALA A 140 -0.68 -0.43 2.07
N TYR A 141 -1.72 -1.20 2.27
CA TYR A 141 -1.61 -2.66 2.38
C TYR A 141 -2.07 -3.43 1.16
N GLN A 142 -2.46 -2.80 0.04
CA GLN A 142 -3.01 -3.45 -1.15
C GLN A 142 -2.16 -4.61 -1.66
N TYR A 143 -0.82 -4.44 -1.66
CA TYR A 143 0.11 -5.48 -2.10
C TYR A 143 0.12 -6.67 -1.14
N PHE A 144 0.08 -6.43 0.17
CA PHE A 144 0.02 -7.47 1.19
C PHE A 144 -1.33 -8.19 1.16
N GLU A 145 -2.44 -7.46 1.03
CA GLU A 145 -3.80 -8.01 0.88
C GLU A 145 -3.86 -9.01 -0.28
N LYS A 146 -3.45 -8.57 -1.47
CA LYS A 146 -3.49 -9.40 -2.69
C LYS A 146 -2.57 -10.61 -2.59
N ARG A 147 -1.41 -10.47 -1.94
CA ARG A 147 -0.46 -11.56 -1.79
C ARG A 147 -0.93 -12.63 -0.82
N PHE A 148 -1.51 -12.23 0.30
CA PHE A 148 -1.81 -13.12 1.42
C PHE A 148 -3.31 -13.30 1.67
N ASN A 149 -4.15 -12.77 0.78
CA ASN A 149 -5.61 -12.86 0.88
C ASN A 149 -6.14 -12.31 2.22
N VAL A 150 -5.57 -11.19 2.68
CA VAL A 150 -6.05 -10.47 3.85
C VAL A 150 -7.24 -9.60 3.44
N LYS A 151 -8.28 -9.53 4.28
CA LYS A 151 -9.49 -8.77 3.99
C LYS A 151 -9.47 -7.42 4.70
N ILE A 152 -9.18 -6.34 3.97
CA ILE A 152 -9.28 -4.96 4.44
C ILE A 152 -10.45 -4.28 3.72
N LEU A 153 -11.41 -3.78 4.49
CA LEU A 153 -12.65 -3.20 3.95
C LEU A 153 -12.59 -1.69 3.78
N GLY A 154 -11.56 -1.06 4.35
CA GLY A 154 -11.37 0.37 4.22
C GLY A 154 -10.20 0.91 5.03
N ALA A 155 -9.94 2.19 4.84
CA ALA A 155 -8.94 2.96 5.57
C ALA A 155 -9.54 4.26 6.09
N PHE A 156 -9.01 4.77 7.20
CA PHE A 156 -9.38 6.09 7.69
C PHE A 156 -8.96 7.18 6.70
N THR A 157 -7.87 6.97 6.00
CA THR A 157 -7.42 7.89 4.95
C THR A 157 -6.69 7.13 3.82
N VAL A 158 -6.89 7.57 2.60
CA VAL A 158 -6.07 7.20 1.44
C VAL A 158 -4.91 8.19 1.23
N ASN A 159 -4.95 9.32 1.93
CA ASN A 159 -3.94 10.36 1.91
C ASN A 159 -3.59 10.80 3.34
N THR A 160 -2.37 10.47 3.78
CA THR A 160 -1.91 10.75 5.15
C THR A 160 -1.74 12.24 5.49
N ASP A 161 -1.75 13.12 4.50
CA ASP A 161 -1.71 14.57 4.69
C ASP A 161 -3.09 15.14 5.05
N VAL A 162 -4.16 14.34 4.89
CA VAL A 162 -5.54 14.75 5.13
C VAL A 162 -6.17 13.85 6.19
N MET A 163 -6.64 14.45 7.27
CA MET A 163 -7.38 13.73 8.30
C MET A 163 -8.81 13.47 7.83
N PRO A 164 -9.40 12.30 8.15
CA PRO A 164 -10.77 11.98 7.76
C PRO A 164 -11.77 12.96 8.38
N GLY A 165 -12.72 13.40 7.56
CA GLY A 165 -13.84 14.24 7.99
C GLY A 165 -14.91 13.46 8.74
N ALA A 166 -15.92 14.18 9.27
CA ALA A 166 -16.99 13.56 10.04
C ALA A 166 -17.83 12.57 9.20
N GLU A 167 -18.05 12.87 7.93
CA GLU A 167 -18.75 12.00 6.98
C GLU A 167 -18.03 10.67 6.79
N GLN A 168 -16.72 10.70 6.50
CA GLN A 168 -15.88 9.50 6.36
C GLN A 168 -15.86 8.64 7.63
N LEU A 169 -15.82 9.30 8.80
CA LEU A 169 -15.89 8.57 10.08
C LEU A 169 -17.25 7.89 10.29
N SER A 170 -18.33 8.49 9.79
CA SER A 170 -19.67 7.89 9.81
C SER A 170 -19.73 6.66 8.90
N GLU A 171 -19.24 6.77 7.67
CA GLU A 171 -19.16 5.65 6.72
C GLU A 171 -18.33 4.48 7.27
N ILE A 172 -17.18 4.78 7.88
CA ILE A 172 -16.35 3.75 8.54
C ILE A 172 -17.12 3.04 9.64
N ARG A 173 -17.89 3.76 10.47
CA ARG A 173 -18.70 3.15 11.52
C ARG A 173 -19.79 2.25 10.94
N GLU A 174 -20.47 2.69 9.89
CA GLU A 174 -21.50 1.90 9.22
C GLU A 174 -20.94 0.56 8.69
N ILE A 175 -19.77 0.58 8.08
CA ILE A 175 -19.11 -0.63 7.60
C ILE A 175 -18.68 -1.54 8.75
N ILE A 176 -18.15 -0.97 9.83
CA ILE A 176 -17.78 -1.76 11.01
C ILE A 176 -18.98 -2.54 11.55
N GLU A 177 -20.15 -1.90 11.60
CA GLU A 177 -21.38 -2.53 12.10
C GLU A 177 -21.97 -3.51 11.09
N HIS A 178 -22.09 -3.10 9.82
CA HIS A 178 -22.75 -3.88 8.77
C HIS A 178 -21.93 -5.12 8.40
N ASP A 179 -20.62 -4.96 8.15
CA ASP A 179 -19.76 -6.03 7.64
C ASP A 179 -19.04 -6.81 8.74
N LYS A 180 -19.42 -6.56 9.99
CA LYS A 180 -18.90 -7.26 11.17
C LYS A 180 -17.37 -7.24 11.23
N VAL A 181 -16.79 -6.07 10.95
CA VAL A 181 -15.35 -5.85 11.07
C VAL A 181 -14.88 -6.28 12.45
N LYS A 182 -13.80 -7.02 12.51
CA LYS A 182 -13.27 -7.56 13.77
C LYS A 182 -12.19 -6.67 14.37
N CYS A 183 -11.39 -6.00 13.54
CA CYS A 183 -10.26 -5.21 13.98
C CYS A 183 -10.14 -3.88 13.28
N ILE A 184 -9.62 -2.92 14.04
CA ILE A 184 -9.10 -1.65 13.52
C ILE A 184 -7.61 -1.58 13.84
N PHE A 185 -6.80 -1.28 12.83
CA PHE A 185 -5.35 -1.14 12.98
C PHE A 185 -4.91 0.31 12.98
N SER A 186 -4.14 0.68 14.00
CA SER A 186 -3.33 1.90 14.03
C SER A 186 -1.92 1.62 13.48
N GLU A 187 -1.18 2.69 13.24
CA GLU A 187 0.21 2.64 12.80
C GLU A 187 1.09 3.46 13.74
N PRO A 188 2.36 3.05 13.96
CA PRO A 188 3.28 3.77 14.86
C PRO A 188 3.58 5.21 14.41
N GLN A 189 3.41 5.48 13.11
CA GLN A 189 3.71 6.78 12.49
C GLN A 189 2.64 7.83 12.75
N PHE A 190 1.44 7.43 13.21
CA PHE A 190 0.28 8.32 13.35
C PHE A 190 -0.30 8.32 14.76
N ASN A 191 -1.00 9.41 15.09
CA ASN A 191 -1.72 9.50 16.35
C ASN A 191 -2.93 8.54 16.35
N PRO A 192 -3.02 7.58 17.29
CA PRO A 192 -4.10 6.60 17.34
C PRO A 192 -5.43 7.15 17.89
N ASP A 193 -5.52 8.42 18.27
CA ASP A 193 -6.68 8.95 19.01
C ASP A 193 -7.97 8.88 18.19
N ILE A 194 -7.89 9.06 16.87
CA ILE A 194 -9.07 8.95 16.00
C ILE A 194 -9.63 7.51 15.99
N ILE A 195 -8.75 6.51 16.01
CA ILE A 195 -9.14 5.10 16.09
C ILE A 195 -9.82 4.82 17.43
N LYS A 196 -9.27 5.35 18.53
CA LYS A 196 -9.86 5.21 19.86
C LYS A 196 -11.26 5.81 19.93
N VAL A 197 -11.46 6.99 19.27
CA VAL A 197 -12.79 7.65 19.21
C VAL A 197 -13.79 6.79 18.44
N VAL A 198 -13.39 6.22 17.31
CA VAL A 198 -14.27 5.35 16.52
C VAL A 198 -14.57 4.04 17.25
N ALA A 199 -13.57 3.42 17.86
CA ALA A 199 -13.70 2.13 18.53
C ALA A 199 -14.42 2.19 19.89
N LYS A 200 -14.56 3.38 20.51
CA LYS A 200 -14.96 3.56 21.90
C LYS A 200 -16.29 2.89 22.27
N ASP A 201 -17.26 2.98 21.37
CA ASP A 201 -18.62 2.48 21.61
C ASP A 201 -18.92 1.21 20.81
N MET A 202 -17.89 0.62 20.21
CA MET A 202 -17.97 -0.55 19.34
C MET A 202 -17.23 -1.73 19.99
N ASN A 203 -17.82 -2.92 19.93
CA ASN A 203 -17.15 -4.14 20.40
C ASN A 203 -16.14 -4.65 19.35
N ILE A 204 -15.12 -3.85 19.10
CA ILE A 204 -14.09 -4.11 18.08
C ILE A 204 -12.70 -4.14 18.72
N LYS A 205 -11.85 -5.05 18.26
CA LYS A 205 -10.46 -5.08 18.68
C LYS A 205 -9.65 -3.97 18.01
N THR A 206 -8.67 -3.44 18.70
CA THR A 206 -7.67 -2.54 18.11
C THR A 206 -6.30 -3.21 18.12
N GLY A 207 -5.57 -3.05 17.03
CA GLY A 207 -4.21 -3.57 16.86
C GLY A 207 -3.27 -2.49 16.31
N VAL A 208 -2.02 -2.89 16.14
CA VAL A 208 -0.99 -2.06 15.48
C VAL A 208 -0.44 -2.84 14.31
N VAL A 209 -0.36 -2.20 13.15
CA VAL A 209 0.34 -2.71 11.97
C VAL A 209 1.34 -1.65 11.50
N ASP A 210 2.54 -2.07 11.12
CA ASP A 210 3.63 -1.14 10.77
C ASP A 210 4.16 -1.47 9.37
N PRO A 211 3.78 -0.70 8.33
CA PRO A 211 4.19 -0.99 6.96
C PRO A 211 5.63 -0.59 6.65
N LEU A 212 6.28 0.18 7.55
CA LEU A 212 7.64 0.67 7.40
C LEU A 212 8.66 -0.04 8.29
N GLY A 213 8.20 -0.79 9.30
CA GLY A 213 9.08 -1.40 10.29
C GLY A 213 9.78 -0.38 11.20
N ALA A 214 9.11 0.75 11.50
CA ALA A 214 9.69 1.85 12.29
C ALA A 214 10.10 1.42 13.71
N THR A 215 9.48 0.38 14.24
CA THR A 215 9.77 -0.18 15.57
C THR A 215 10.75 -1.34 15.55
N LEU A 216 11.17 -1.78 14.36
CA LEU A 216 12.05 -2.93 14.17
C LEU A 216 13.53 -2.53 14.22
N ASN A 217 14.38 -3.48 14.57
CA ASN A 217 15.83 -3.28 14.52
C ASN A 217 16.30 -3.23 13.06
N PRO A 218 17.10 -2.23 12.68
CA PRO A 218 17.68 -2.18 11.33
C PRO A 218 18.67 -3.33 11.13
N GLY A 219 18.73 -3.87 9.91
CA GLY A 219 19.66 -4.92 9.57
C GLY A 219 19.12 -5.91 8.55
N LYS A 220 19.84 -7.00 8.37
CA LYS A 220 19.55 -8.02 7.35
C LYS A 220 18.20 -8.74 7.54
N ASP A 221 17.67 -8.74 8.75
CA ASP A 221 16.42 -9.43 9.09
C ASP A 221 15.20 -8.49 9.06
N LEU A 222 15.42 -7.16 8.92
CA LEU A 222 14.36 -6.14 8.97
C LEU A 222 13.17 -6.47 8.06
N TYR A 223 13.41 -6.80 6.80
CA TYR A 223 12.35 -7.11 5.84
C TYR A 223 11.55 -8.36 6.25
N PHE A 224 12.24 -9.40 6.72
CA PHE A 224 11.59 -10.63 7.17
C PHE A 224 10.73 -10.39 8.40
N ASP A 225 11.24 -9.61 9.35
CA ASP A 225 10.52 -9.26 10.57
C ASP A 225 9.34 -8.35 10.27
N LEU A 226 9.46 -7.41 9.31
CA LEU A 226 8.36 -6.56 8.83
C LEU A 226 7.17 -7.41 8.37
N ILE A 227 7.40 -8.29 7.40
CA ILE A 227 6.34 -9.11 6.80
C ILE A 227 5.75 -10.08 7.83
N ARG A 228 6.56 -10.70 8.70
CA ARG A 228 6.09 -11.57 9.79
C ARG A 228 5.25 -10.81 10.81
N ASN A 229 5.69 -9.61 11.25
CA ASN A 229 4.94 -8.82 12.23
C ASN A 229 3.59 -8.38 11.69
N MET A 230 3.52 -8.01 10.40
CA MET A 230 2.25 -7.74 9.75
C MET A 230 1.34 -8.97 9.76
N SER A 231 1.89 -10.16 9.42
CA SER A 231 1.15 -11.43 9.48
C SER A 231 0.59 -11.69 10.89
N VAL A 232 1.42 -11.54 11.91
CA VAL A 232 1.02 -11.73 13.32
C VAL A 232 -0.07 -10.74 13.71
N SER A 233 0.04 -9.47 13.29
CA SER A 233 -0.98 -8.44 13.58
C SER A 233 -2.33 -8.82 12.96
N PHE A 234 -2.38 -9.14 11.67
CA PHE A 234 -3.61 -9.53 11.00
C PHE A 234 -4.21 -10.83 11.53
N LYS A 235 -3.36 -11.83 11.86
CA LYS A 235 -3.80 -13.09 12.48
C LYS A 235 -4.35 -12.90 13.90
N GLY A 236 -3.81 -11.96 14.67
CA GLY A 236 -4.22 -11.67 16.05
C GLY A 236 -5.62 -11.05 16.16
N CYS A 237 -6.18 -10.71 15.04
CA CYS A 237 -7.55 -10.31 14.87
C CYS A 237 -8.49 -11.47 14.79
#